data_e8210f210d3e7898d31380aa47ea3e4f
#
_entry.id   e8210f210d3e7898d31380aa47ea3e4f
#
_cell.length_a   1.000
_cell.length_b   1.000
_cell.length_c   1.000
_cell.angle_alpha   90.00
_cell.angle_beta   90.00
_cell.angle_gamma   90.00
#
_symmetry.space_group_name_H-M   'P 1'
#
loop_
_entity.id
_entity.type
_entity.pdbx_description
1 polymer ?
#
loop_
_entity_poly.entity_id
_entity_poly.type
_entity_poly.pdbx_seq_one_letter_code
_entity_poly.pdbx_strand_id
1 'polypeptide(L)'
;LYNTQANLIRATRLQHSAALEQRAPRSVAARRPVIKRIVMSKEFDVVVIGAGPGGYIAAIRAAQLGKSVACIEKWKNPAGTLKLGGTCLNVGCIPSKALLASSEEFENASHHLADHGINVENVTVDITKMLGRKESIVEKMTKGIEFLFRKNKITWLKGHGKFTGKTDAGVQIEVSGEGETETVTAKNVIIATGSKARHLPNIPVDNKIVADNEGALSFDSVPKKLAVIGAGVIGLELGSVWRRLGAEVTVLEALPEFLGAADQALAKEAAKQFKKQGLDIHVGVKVGEVTTTDKSVTLNYTDKDGNAQKLEADRLIVSIGRVPNTDNLGLEAIGLKANERGFIDVDDHCATAVPNVYAIGDVVRGPMLAHKAEDEGVLVAEIIDGQKPHIDYNCIPWVIYTEPEIAWVGKTEQQLKAEGREVKTGQFPFMANGRALGINKADGFVKMIADAKTDELLGVHIISANASDLIAEAVVAMEFKAASEDIGRICHPHPSLSEVMREAALAVDKRALNM
;
A
#
# COMPACT_ATOMS: atom_id res chain seq x y z
N LEU A 1 -12.50 -54.41 -29.87
CA LEU A 1 -12.21 -55.65 -30.56
C LEU A 1 -10.68 -55.88 -30.61
N TYR A 2 -10.33 -56.90 -29.88
CA TYR A 2 -9.25 -57.90 -30.04
C TYR A 2 -7.80 -57.38 -29.96
N ASN A 3 -7.11 -57.68 -28.90
CA ASN A 3 -6.54 -58.96 -28.40
C ASN A 3 -5.16 -59.21 -29.01
N THR A 4 -4.21 -59.27 -28.15
CA THR A 4 -3.65 -60.40 -27.36
C THR A 4 -2.28 -60.86 -27.84
N GLN A 5 -1.48 -61.06 -26.86
CA GLN A 5 -0.54 -62.13 -26.54
C GLN A 5 0.87 -61.96 -27.09
N ALA A 6 1.84 -62.16 -26.40
CA ALA A 6 2.25 -62.87 -25.18
C ALA A 6 3.58 -63.60 -25.45
N ASN A 7 4.42 -63.54 -24.44
CA ASN A 7 5.25 -64.59 -23.88
C ASN A 7 6.59 -65.02 -24.55
N LEU A 8 7.57 -64.84 -23.74
CA LEU A 8 8.35 -65.88 -22.96
C LEU A 8 9.44 -66.63 -23.71
N ILE A 9 10.61 -66.67 -23.14
CA ILE A 9 11.40 -67.86 -22.72
C ILE A 9 12.86 -67.40 -22.54
N ARG A 10 13.39 -67.25 -21.33
CA ARG A 10 14.19 -68.18 -20.48
C ARG A 10 15.33 -68.84 -21.26
N ALA A 11 16.53 -68.86 -20.85
CA ALA A 11 17.28 -69.07 -19.63
C ALA A 11 18.60 -69.75 -19.95
N THR A 12 19.59 -69.45 -19.11
CA THR A 12 20.68 -70.32 -18.62
C THR A 12 21.84 -70.70 -19.51
N ARG A 13 23.05 -70.35 -19.13
CA ARG A 13 23.97 -71.23 -18.37
C ARG A 13 25.34 -70.61 -18.10
N LEU A 14 25.76 -70.82 -16.88
CA LEU A 14 27.04 -70.67 -16.25
C LEU A 14 28.17 -71.46 -16.95
N GLN A 15 29.42 -71.04 -16.96
CA GLN A 15 30.49 -71.59 -16.11
C GLN A 15 31.89 -71.09 -16.51
N HIS A 16 32.57 -70.69 -15.50
CA HIS A 16 34.01 -70.87 -15.16
C HIS A 16 35.11 -70.75 -16.21
N SER A 17 36.05 -69.83 -15.98
CA SER A 17 37.45 -70.21 -15.71
C SER A 17 38.28 -69.03 -15.18
N ALA A 18 39.18 -69.39 -14.32
CA ALA A 18 39.97 -68.53 -13.48
C ALA A 18 41.28 -68.05 -14.12
N ALA A 19 41.80 -66.99 -13.53
CA ALA A 19 43.19 -66.59 -13.35
C ALA A 19 44.00 -66.06 -14.53
N LEU A 20 44.39 -64.77 -14.38
CA LEU A 20 45.83 -64.40 -14.28
C LEU A 20 45.92 -62.89 -14.03
N GLU A 21 46.51 -62.57 -12.88
CA GLU A 21 46.94 -61.21 -12.52
C GLU A 21 48.00 -60.71 -13.49
N GLN A 22 47.75 -59.53 -14.10
CA GLN A 22 48.85 -58.69 -14.57
C GLN A 22 48.52 -57.24 -14.17
N ARG A 23 49.37 -56.70 -13.26
CA ARG A 23 49.38 -55.30 -12.84
C ARG A 23 49.72 -54.41 -14.05
N ALA A 24 48.78 -53.55 -14.44
CA ALA A 24 49.03 -52.42 -15.31
C ALA A 24 49.20 -51.12 -14.50
N PRO A 25 50.01 -50.15 -14.96
CA PRO A 25 50.43 -49.00 -14.15
C PRO A 25 49.31 -47.99 -13.95
N ARG A 26 49.28 -47.37 -12.74
CA ARG A 26 48.35 -46.30 -12.36
C ARG A 26 48.43 -45.15 -13.36
N SER A 27 47.41 -44.97 -14.18
CA SER A 27 47.21 -43.76 -14.97
C SER A 27 46.86 -42.61 -14.02
N VAL A 28 47.71 -41.58 -14.02
CA VAL A 28 47.41 -40.29 -13.41
C VAL A 28 46.18 -39.71 -14.11
N ALA A 29 45.04 -39.71 -13.41
CA ALA A 29 43.83 -39.08 -13.90
C ALA A 29 44.08 -37.58 -14.08
N ALA A 30 44.22 -37.15 -15.32
CA ALA A 30 44.25 -35.74 -15.67
C ALA A 30 42.91 -35.10 -15.19
N ARG A 31 42.99 -34.20 -14.21
CA ARG A 31 41.89 -33.35 -13.78
C ARG A 31 41.41 -32.58 -15.03
N ARG A 32 40.26 -32.92 -15.56
CA ARG A 32 39.59 -32.11 -16.57
C ARG A 32 39.41 -30.69 -15.99
N PRO A 33 39.79 -29.64 -16.72
CA PRO A 33 39.53 -28.29 -16.27
C PRO A 33 38.02 -28.14 -16.15
N VAL A 34 37.58 -27.66 -14.97
CA VAL A 34 36.19 -27.21 -14.77
C VAL A 34 36.07 -25.98 -15.64
N ILE A 35 35.54 -26.13 -16.85
CA ILE A 35 35.13 -24.99 -17.69
C ILE A 35 33.99 -24.33 -16.90
N LYS A 36 34.29 -23.25 -16.18
CA LYS A 36 33.26 -22.33 -15.70
C LYS A 36 32.51 -21.88 -16.94
N ARG A 37 31.30 -22.41 -17.11
CA ARG A 37 30.36 -21.87 -18.08
C ARG A 37 30.26 -20.38 -17.80
N ILE A 38 30.78 -19.55 -18.68
CA ILE A 38 30.54 -18.11 -18.67
C ILE A 38 29.04 -17.99 -19.01
N VAL A 39 28.22 -17.90 -17.97
CA VAL A 39 26.82 -17.51 -18.13
C VAL A 39 26.89 -16.04 -18.53
N MET A 40 26.65 -15.75 -19.80
CA MET A 40 26.51 -14.34 -20.25
C MET A 40 25.37 -13.72 -19.43
N SER A 41 25.65 -12.71 -18.65
CA SER A 41 24.64 -11.97 -17.91
C SER A 41 23.71 -11.28 -18.94
N LYS A 42 22.40 -11.35 -18.71
CA LYS A 42 21.45 -10.55 -19.50
C LYS A 42 21.65 -9.10 -19.16
N GLU A 43 21.71 -8.23 -20.17
CA GLU A 43 21.88 -6.79 -20.00
C GLU A 43 20.57 -6.07 -20.25
N PHE A 44 20.29 -5.06 -19.42
CA PHE A 44 19.10 -4.21 -19.52
C PHE A 44 19.50 -2.74 -19.34
N ASP A 45 18.76 -1.84 -20.02
CA ASP A 45 18.90 -0.41 -19.79
C ASP A 45 18.38 -0.02 -18.41
N VAL A 46 17.30 -0.68 -17.95
CA VAL A 46 16.69 -0.46 -16.63
C VAL A 46 16.31 -1.79 -15.97
N VAL A 47 16.73 -1.98 -14.74
CA VAL A 47 16.22 -3.05 -13.87
C VAL A 47 15.49 -2.44 -12.69
N VAL A 48 14.22 -2.85 -12.50
CA VAL A 48 13.40 -2.45 -11.36
C VAL A 48 13.35 -3.59 -10.35
N ILE A 49 13.65 -3.33 -9.08
CA ILE A 49 13.57 -4.31 -7.99
C ILE A 49 12.33 -4.05 -7.17
N GLY A 50 11.32 -4.92 -7.31
CA GLY A 50 9.98 -4.80 -6.75
C GLY A 50 8.94 -4.37 -7.78
N ALA A 51 7.81 -5.08 -7.85
CA ALA A 51 6.70 -4.81 -8.75
C ALA A 51 5.45 -4.30 -8.01
N GLY A 52 5.63 -3.55 -6.93
CA GLY A 52 4.58 -2.73 -6.32
C GLY A 52 4.20 -1.55 -7.21
N PRO A 53 3.25 -0.67 -6.79
CA PRO A 53 2.77 0.45 -7.60
C PRO A 53 3.88 1.27 -8.25
N GLY A 54 4.83 1.78 -7.50
CA GLY A 54 5.96 2.51 -8.06
C GLY A 54 6.80 1.70 -9.04
N GLY A 55 7.06 0.42 -8.71
CA GLY A 55 7.94 -0.43 -9.53
C GLY A 55 7.33 -0.82 -10.87
N TYR A 56 6.06 -1.28 -10.91
CA TYR A 56 5.46 -1.66 -12.17
C TYR A 56 5.18 -0.44 -13.08
N ILE A 57 4.83 0.71 -12.50
CA ILE A 57 4.66 1.96 -13.25
C ILE A 57 5.99 2.44 -13.82
N ALA A 58 7.07 2.47 -13.02
CA ALA A 58 8.40 2.81 -13.49
C ALA A 58 8.85 1.89 -14.64
N ALA A 59 8.64 0.57 -14.52
CA ALA A 59 9.00 -0.40 -15.55
C ALA A 59 8.22 -0.15 -16.85
N ILE A 60 6.90 0.11 -16.76
CA ILE A 60 6.05 0.40 -17.92
C ILE A 60 6.48 1.70 -18.58
N ARG A 61 6.70 2.76 -17.79
CA ARG A 61 7.10 4.07 -18.35
C ARG A 61 8.47 4.02 -19.03
N ALA A 62 9.46 3.39 -18.41
CA ALA A 62 10.77 3.18 -19.01
C ALA A 62 10.69 2.39 -20.32
N ALA A 63 9.87 1.34 -20.38
CA ALA A 63 9.66 0.56 -21.61
C ALA A 63 8.96 1.37 -22.70
N GLN A 64 7.98 2.24 -22.36
CA GLN A 64 7.33 3.16 -23.29
C GLN A 64 8.31 4.19 -23.89
N LEU A 65 9.35 4.54 -23.13
CA LEU A 65 10.45 5.41 -23.55
C LEU A 65 11.56 4.65 -24.33
N GLY A 66 11.28 3.41 -24.75
CA GLY A 66 12.15 2.61 -25.62
C GLY A 66 13.31 1.91 -24.92
N LYS A 67 13.35 1.86 -23.58
CA LYS A 67 14.39 1.17 -22.84
C LYS A 67 14.12 -0.36 -22.81
N SER A 68 15.18 -1.15 -22.79
CA SER A 68 15.09 -2.58 -22.44
C SER A 68 14.93 -2.71 -20.93
N VAL A 69 13.82 -3.33 -20.45
CA VAL A 69 13.44 -3.33 -19.04
C VAL A 69 13.26 -4.72 -18.50
N ALA A 70 13.82 -4.97 -17.30
CA ALA A 70 13.45 -6.11 -16.45
C ALA A 70 12.87 -5.61 -15.13
N CYS A 71 11.90 -6.36 -14.59
CA CYS A 71 11.33 -6.13 -13.27
C CYS A 71 11.41 -7.41 -12.44
N ILE A 72 12.00 -7.31 -11.24
CA ILE A 72 12.22 -8.43 -10.32
C ILE A 72 11.13 -8.40 -9.25
N GLU A 73 10.42 -9.52 -9.03
CA GLU A 73 9.42 -9.62 -7.98
C GLU A 73 9.46 -11.01 -7.30
N LYS A 74 9.42 -10.99 -5.97
CA LYS A 74 9.47 -12.20 -5.12
C LYS A 74 8.18 -12.52 -4.38
N TRP A 75 7.21 -11.60 -4.35
CA TRP A 75 6.01 -11.76 -3.53
C TRP A 75 5.16 -12.94 -4.01
N LYS A 76 4.74 -13.78 -3.05
CA LYS A 76 3.89 -14.94 -3.29
C LYS A 76 2.60 -14.81 -2.50
N ASN A 77 1.49 -15.15 -3.13
CA ASN A 77 0.22 -15.29 -2.44
C ASN A 77 0.22 -16.51 -1.49
N PRO A 78 -0.81 -16.69 -0.64
CA PRO A 78 -0.90 -17.83 0.28
C PRO A 78 -0.84 -19.21 -0.41
N ALA A 79 -1.20 -19.28 -1.71
CA ALA A 79 -1.06 -20.52 -2.50
C ALA A 79 0.36 -20.75 -3.05
N GLY A 80 1.34 -19.90 -2.69
CA GLY A 80 2.73 -20.00 -3.14
C GLY A 80 2.98 -19.48 -4.56
N THR A 81 2.00 -18.86 -5.21
CA THR A 81 2.12 -18.34 -6.58
C THR A 81 2.68 -16.92 -6.56
N LEU A 82 3.72 -16.66 -7.37
CA LEU A 82 4.26 -15.33 -7.58
C LEU A 82 3.24 -14.40 -8.22
N LYS A 83 3.12 -13.17 -7.70
CA LYS A 83 2.18 -12.16 -8.18
C LYS A 83 2.87 -10.80 -8.29
N LEU A 84 2.49 -10.03 -9.32
CA LEU A 84 2.84 -8.62 -9.46
C LEU A 84 1.87 -7.74 -8.63
N GLY A 85 2.22 -6.46 -8.45
CA GLY A 85 1.35 -5.47 -7.80
C GLY A 85 1.70 -5.15 -6.35
N GLY A 86 2.65 -5.89 -5.75
CA GLY A 86 3.14 -5.63 -4.39
C GLY A 86 2.06 -5.66 -3.32
N THR A 87 2.32 -5.03 -2.18
CA THR A 87 1.39 -4.97 -1.03
C THR A 87 0.05 -4.34 -1.41
N CYS A 88 0.05 -3.21 -2.10
CA CYS A 88 -1.16 -2.44 -2.39
C CYS A 88 -2.22 -3.28 -3.11
N LEU A 89 -1.85 -3.99 -4.18
CA LEU A 89 -2.81 -4.76 -4.97
C LEU A 89 -3.19 -6.09 -4.32
N ASN A 90 -2.24 -6.74 -3.65
CA ASN A 90 -2.45 -8.10 -3.17
C ASN A 90 -3.02 -8.15 -1.74
N VAL A 91 -2.50 -7.32 -0.82
CA VAL A 91 -2.81 -7.37 0.62
C VAL A 91 -2.91 -5.97 1.26
N GLY A 92 -3.29 -4.96 0.48
CA GLY A 92 -3.37 -3.57 0.92
C GLY A 92 -4.57 -2.83 0.36
N CYS A 93 -4.32 -1.79 -0.45
CA CYS A 93 -5.31 -0.84 -0.92
C CYS A 93 -6.50 -1.49 -1.64
N ILE A 94 -6.22 -2.34 -2.62
CA ILE A 94 -7.29 -2.93 -3.46
C ILE A 94 -8.20 -3.86 -2.65
N PRO A 95 -7.69 -4.87 -1.92
CA PRO A 95 -8.57 -5.73 -1.13
C PRO A 95 -9.28 -4.98 0.02
N SER A 96 -8.65 -3.97 0.65
CA SER A 96 -9.32 -3.20 1.71
C SER A 96 -10.49 -2.39 1.16
N LYS A 97 -10.35 -1.72 0.02
CA LYS A 97 -11.43 -0.97 -0.63
C LYS A 97 -12.55 -1.89 -1.12
N ALA A 98 -12.21 -3.09 -1.58
CA ALA A 98 -13.22 -4.09 -1.93
C ALA A 98 -14.07 -4.54 -0.72
N LEU A 99 -13.45 -4.69 0.48
CA LEU A 99 -14.16 -5.01 1.71
C LEU A 99 -14.93 -3.80 2.26
N LEU A 100 -14.36 -2.60 2.21
CA LEU A 100 -15.04 -1.35 2.61
C LEU A 100 -16.32 -1.17 1.80
N ALA A 101 -16.25 -1.28 0.48
CA ALA A 101 -17.43 -1.20 -0.39
C ALA A 101 -18.48 -2.26 -0.03
N SER A 102 -18.09 -3.53 0.16
CA SER A 102 -19.03 -4.59 0.50
C SER A 102 -19.67 -4.40 1.88
N SER A 103 -18.90 -3.93 2.87
CA SER A 103 -19.42 -3.65 4.22
C SER A 103 -20.32 -2.42 4.24
N GLU A 104 -20.07 -1.43 3.39
CA GLU A 104 -20.93 -0.25 3.23
C GLU A 104 -22.29 -0.64 2.63
N GLU A 105 -22.32 -1.49 1.60
CA GLU A 105 -23.57 -2.00 1.05
C GLU A 105 -24.41 -2.76 2.08
N PHE A 106 -23.75 -3.55 2.96
CA PHE A 106 -24.42 -4.25 4.05
C PHE A 106 -24.99 -3.26 5.08
N GLU A 107 -24.22 -2.24 5.48
CA GLU A 107 -24.65 -1.18 6.40
C GLU A 107 -25.84 -0.40 5.82
N ASN A 108 -25.75 0.03 4.55
CA ASN A 108 -26.82 0.72 3.85
C ASN A 108 -28.10 -0.11 3.80
N ALA A 109 -27.99 -1.40 3.43
CA ALA A 109 -29.12 -2.30 3.38
C ALA A 109 -29.77 -2.52 4.74
N SER A 110 -28.97 -2.58 5.81
CA SER A 110 -29.43 -2.89 7.17
C SER A 110 -30.06 -1.69 7.88
N HIS A 111 -29.58 -0.45 7.60
CA HIS A 111 -29.88 0.71 8.46
C HIS A 111 -30.38 1.95 7.71
N HIS A 112 -30.10 2.11 6.40
CA HIS A 112 -30.33 3.38 5.71
C HIS A 112 -31.37 3.33 4.59
N LEU A 113 -31.74 2.16 4.06
CA LEU A 113 -32.73 2.06 2.97
C LEU A 113 -34.14 2.51 3.39
N ALA A 114 -34.47 2.40 4.67
CA ALA A 114 -35.77 2.86 5.20
C ALA A 114 -35.96 4.37 5.00
N ASP A 115 -34.89 5.17 5.05
CA ASP A 115 -34.94 6.62 4.80
C ASP A 115 -35.38 6.94 3.36
N HIS A 116 -35.10 6.02 2.43
CA HIS A 116 -35.54 6.09 1.03
C HIS A 116 -36.93 5.46 0.78
N GLY A 117 -37.65 5.01 1.83
CA GLY A 117 -38.90 4.30 1.73
C GLY A 117 -38.77 2.84 1.26
N ILE A 118 -37.56 2.27 1.30
CA ILE A 118 -37.28 0.89 0.90
C ILE A 118 -37.20 0.01 2.14
N ASN A 119 -38.15 -0.90 2.29
CA ASN A 119 -38.19 -1.84 3.39
C ASN A 119 -37.44 -3.13 3.01
N VAL A 120 -36.46 -3.52 3.81
CA VAL A 120 -35.70 -4.76 3.65
C VAL A 120 -35.76 -5.55 4.96
N GLU A 121 -36.04 -6.84 4.85
CA GLU A 121 -36.09 -7.75 6.01
C GLU A 121 -34.92 -8.75 5.95
N ASN A 122 -34.41 -9.13 7.13
CA ASN A 122 -33.42 -10.19 7.29
C ASN A 122 -32.15 -10.02 6.43
N VAL A 123 -31.55 -8.83 6.47
CA VAL A 123 -30.26 -8.57 5.78
C VAL A 123 -29.17 -9.45 6.42
N THR A 124 -28.53 -10.25 5.61
CA THR A 124 -27.43 -11.12 6.05
C THR A 124 -26.21 -10.97 5.15
N VAL A 125 -25.01 -11.22 5.67
CA VAL A 125 -23.78 -11.22 4.90
C VAL A 125 -23.24 -12.63 4.76
N ASP A 126 -22.83 -13.00 3.54
CA ASP A 126 -22.07 -14.22 3.25
C ASP A 126 -20.59 -13.84 3.16
N ILE A 127 -19.85 -14.07 4.24
CA ILE A 127 -18.41 -13.73 4.31
C ILE A 127 -17.59 -14.47 3.25
N THR A 128 -17.93 -15.71 2.93
CA THR A 128 -17.22 -16.49 1.91
C THR A 128 -17.37 -15.83 0.53
N LYS A 129 -18.58 -15.38 0.17
CA LYS A 129 -18.80 -14.65 -1.09
C LYS A 129 -18.12 -13.28 -1.09
N MET A 130 -18.17 -12.56 0.01
CA MET A 130 -17.51 -11.24 0.15
C MET A 130 -16.00 -11.37 -0.04
N LEU A 131 -15.35 -12.36 0.60
CA LEU A 131 -13.93 -12.65 0.42
C LEU A 131 -13.64 -13.12 -1.02
N GLY A 132 -14.49 -13.98 -1.59
CA GLY A 132 -14.36 -14.43 -2.98
C GLY A 132 -14.45 -13.28 -3.99
N ARG A 133 -15.33 -12.29 -3.76
CA ARG A 133 -15.39 -11.05 -4.55
C ARG A 133 -14.07 -10.27 -4.45
N LYS A 134 -13.56 -10.07 -3.25
CA LYS A 134 -12.28 -9.40 -3.00
C LYS A 134 -11.14 -10.09 -3.77
N GLU A 135 -11.01 -11.42 -3.66
CA GLU A 135 -9.99 -12.19 -4.37
C GLU A 135 -10.13 -12.07 -5.90
N SER A 136 -11.35 -12.09 -6.42
CA SER A 136 -11.60 -11.91 -7.85
C SER A 136 -11.13 -10.53 -8.35
N ILE A 137 -11.30 -9.48 -7.56
CA ILE A 137 -10.83 -8.13 -7.89
C ILE A 137 -9.29 -8.09 -7.91
N VAL A 138 -8.65 -8.62 -6.87
CA VAL A 138 -7.18 -8.72 -6.78
C VAL A 138 -6.61 -9.48 -7.98
N GLU A 139 -7.20 -10.64 -8.32
CA GLU A 139 -6.76 -11.45 -9.44
C GLU A 139 -6.90 -10.72 -10.79
N LYS A 140 -7.99 -9.99 -11.00
CA LYS A 140 -8.17 -9.18 -12.22
C LYS A 140 -7.11 -8.09 -12.33
N MET A 141 -6.81 -7.38 -11.24
CA MET A 141 -5.83 -6.31 -11.22
C MET A 141 -4.40 -6.84 -11.46
N THR A 142 -4.01 -7.90 -10.77
CA THR A 142 -2.67 -8.50 -10.93
C THR A 142 -2.45 -9.09 -12.33
N LYS A 143 -3.46 -9.76 -12.92
CA LYS A 143 -3.43 -10.19 -14.33
C LYS A 143 -3.35 -9.01 -15.31
N GLY A 144 -3.96 -7.89 -14.96
CA GLY A 144 -3.84 -6.64 -15.73
C GLY A 144 -2.38 -6.18 -15.83
N ILE A 145 -1.62 -6.22 -14.73
CA ILE A 145 -0.19 -5.87 -14.76
C ILE A 145 0.61 -6.88 -15.58
N GLU A 146 0.35 -8.18 -15.46
CA GLU A 146 0.99 -9.19 -16.31
C GLU A 146 0.74 -8.94 -17.80
N PHE A 147 -0.48 -8.54 -18.16
CA PHE A 147 -0.82 -8.14 -19.53
C PHE A 147 -0.01 -6.90 -19.96
N LEU A 148 0.09 -5.87 -19.12
CA LEU A 148 0.84 -4.65 -19.41
C LEU A 148 2.35 -4.95 -19.56
N PHE A 149 2.91 -5.84 -18.75
CA PHE A 149 4.30 -6.28 -18.90
C PHE A 149 4.53 -6.95 -20.26
N ARG A 150 3.66 -7.87 -20.67
CA ARG A 150 3.74 -8.49 -22.01
C ARG A 150 3.59 -7.48 -23.13
N LYS A 151 2.60 -6.56 -23.03
CA LYS A 151 2.35 -5.51 -24.02
C LYS A 151 3.58 -4.61 -24.22
N ASN A 152 4.25 -4.25 -23.15
CA ASN A 152 5.42 -3.38 -23.17
C ASN A 152 6.75 -4.15 -23.24
N LYS A 153 6.73 -5.48 -23.43
CA LYS A 153 7.92 -6.35 -23.56
C LYS A 153 8.85 -6.28 -22.35
N ILE A 154 8.30 -6.07 -21.15
CA ILE A 154 9.05 -6.06 -19.90
C ILE A 154 9.35 -7.50 -19.50
N THR A 155 10.61 -7.80 -19.19
CA THR A 155 11.02 -9.11 -18.69
C THR A 155 10.70 -9.22 -17.21
N TRP A 156 9.77 -10.10 -16.83
CA TRP A 156 9.50 -10.40 -15.44
C TRP A 156 10.49 -11.45 -14.94
N LEU A 157 11.41 -11.06 -14.05
CA LEU A 157 12.35 -11.92 -13.35
C LEU A 157 11.75 -12.36 -12.00
N LYS A 158 11.53 -13.66 -11.85
CA LYS A 158 10.78 -14.24 -10.73
C LYS A 158 11.72 -14.58 -9.58
N GLY A 159 11.76 -13.77 -8.53
CA GLY A 159 12.59 -14.03 -7.37
C GLY A 159 13.05 -12.80 -6.62
N HIS A 160 14.02 -12.99 -5.75
CA HIS A 160 14.64 -11.94 -4.95
C HIS A 160 15.84 -11.35 -5.68
N GLY A 161 15.85 -10.03 -5.89
CA GLY A 161 16.97 -9.30 -6.44
C GLY A 161 17.95 -8.85 -5.34
N LYS A 162 19.24 -9.15 -5.53
CA LYS A 162 20.32 -8.77 -4.60
C LYS A 162 21.47 -8.18 -5.38
N PHE A 163 21.95 -7.02 -4.97
CA PHE A 163 23.15 -6.41 -5.53
C PHE A 163 24.39 -7.27 -5.23
N THR A 164 25.23 -7.48 -6.23
CA THR A 164 26.48 -8.25 -6.11
C THR A 164 27.72 -7.44 -6.44
N GLY A 165 27.56 -6.28 -7.10
CA GLY A 165 28.65 -5.38 -7.42
C GLY A 165 28.36 -4.44 -8.58
N LYS A 166 29.42 -3.79 -9.06
CA LYS A 166 29.43 -2.92 -10.23
C LYS A 166 30.55 -3.29 -11.17
N THR A 167 30.33 -3.14 -12.45
CA THR A 167 31.33 -3.29 -13.53
C THR A 167 31.23 -2.07 -14.45
N ASP A 168 32.12 -1.98 -15.43
CA ASP A 168 32.06 -0.93 -16.46
C ASP A 168 30.77 -1.02 -17.31
N ALA A 169 30.14 -2.21 -17.39
CA ALA A 169 28.88 -2.43 -18.09
C ALA A 169 27.63 -1.99 -17.29
N GLY A 170 27.76 -1.81 -15.96
CA GLY A 170 26.66 -1.42 -15.09
C GLY A 170 26.63 -2.13 -13.74
N VAL A 171 25.50 -2.04 -13.08
CA VAL A 171 25.22 -2.66 -11.77
C VAL A 171 24.84 -4.13 -11.95
N GLN A 172 25.45 -5.01 -11.16
CA GLN A 172 25.15 -6.44 -11.18
C GLN A 172 24.14 -6.82 -10.09
N ILE A 173 23.13 -7.56 -10.49
CA ILE A 173 22.04 -8.02 -9.62
C ILE A 173 21.89 -9.52 -9.79
N GLU A 174 22.02 -10.25 -8.71
CA GLU A 174 21.67 -11.66 -8.61
C GLU A 174 20.17 -11.80 -8.38
N VAL A 175 19.51 -12.64 -9.17
CA VAL A 175 18.10 -12.98 -9.02
C VAL A 175 18.00 -14.43 -8.59
N SER A 176 17.52 -14.64 -7.35
CA SER A 176 17.33 -15.97 -6.77
C SER A 176 15.84 -16.24 -6.51
N GLY A 177 15.33 -17.38 -6.93
CA GLY A 177 13.90 -17.70 -6.80
C GLY A 177 13.54 -19.09 -7.31
N GLU A 178 12.48 -19.18 -8.12
CA GLU A 178 12.08 -20.44 -8.76
C GLU A 178 12.99 -20.72 -9.95
N GLY A 179 13.91 -21.64 -9.79
CA GLY A 179 14.86 -22.06 -10.85
C GLY A 179 16.31 -21.80 -10.50
N GLU A 180 17.16 -21.76 -11.52
CA GLU A 180 18.58 -21.45 -11.36
C GLU A 180 18.76 -19.96 -11.02
N THR A 181 19.67 -19.65 -10.11
CA THR A 181 20.09 -18.28 -9.84
C THR A 181 20.74 -17.67 -11.09
N GLU A 182 20.25 -16.51 -11.52
CA GLU A 182 20.79 -15.79 -12.67
C GLU A 182 21.36 -14.44 -12.24
N THR A 183 22.36 -13.94 -12.96
CA THR A 183 22.88 -12.59 -12.78
C THR A 183 22.48 -11.74 -13.97
N VAL A 184 21.96 -10.54 -13.70
CA VAL A 184 21.65 -9.53 -14.71
C VAL A 184 22.50 -8.29 -14.48
N THR A 185 22.80 -7.57 -15.57
CA THR A 185 23.54 -6.31 -15.55
C THR A 185 22.61 -5.18 -15.99
N ALA A 186 22.56 -4.11 -15.23
CA ALA A 186 21.69 -2.97 -15.46
C ALA A 186 22.50 -1.68 -15.65
N LYS A 187 22.21 -0.90 -16.69
CA LYS A 187 22.77 0.45 -16.82
C LYS A 187 22.19 1.39 -15.76
N ASN A 188 20.90 1.25 -15.47
CA ASN A 188 20.18 1.98 -14.43
C ASN A 188 19.39 1.02 -13.56
N VAL A 189 19.30 1.29 -12.25
CA VAL A 189 18.51 0.48 -11.31
C VAL A 189 17.53 1.36 -10.57
N ILE A 190 16.29 0.87 -10.42
CA ILE A 190 15.25 1.48 -9.61
C ILE A 190 14.90 0.52 -8.46
N ILE A 191 15.19 0.93 -7.22
CA ILE A 191 14.83 0.18 -6.01
C ILE A 191 13.42 0.58 -5.61
N ALA A 192 12.46 -0.34 -5.77
CA ALA A 192 11.03 -0.15 -5.50
C ALA A 192 10.47 -1.27 -4.61
N THR A 193 11.26 -1.70 -3.63
CA THR A 193 10.98 -2.89 -2.81
C THR A 193 9.88 -2.68 -1.77
N GLY A 194 9.38 -1.45 -1.62
CA GLY A 194 8.21 -1.15 -0.80
C GLY A 194 8.46 -1.30 0.69
N SER A 195 7.42 -1.68 1.41
CA SER A 195 7.41 -1.79 2.88
C SER A 195 6.69 -3.03 3.37
N LYS A 196 6.88 -3.35 4.64
CA LYS A 196 6.17 -4.41 5.38
C LYS A 196 5.51 -3.83 6.62
N ALA A 197 4.51 -4.51 7.18
CA ALA A 197 3.89 -4.13 8.44
C ALA A 197 4.96 -4.07 9.56
N ARG A 198 4.82 -3.06 10.43
CA ARG A 198 5.62 -2.99 11.66
C ARG A 198 4.96 -3.86 12.72
N HIS A 199 5.72 -4.74 13.33
CA HIS A 199 5.27 -5.56 14.44
C HIS A 199 5.92 -5.12 15.75
N LEU A 200 5.24 -5.37 16.88
CA LEU A 200 5.81 -5.21 18.21
C LEU A 200 6.51 -6.51 18.61
N PRO A 201 7.74 -6.45 19.18
CA PRO A 201 8.49 -7.66 19.51
C PRO A 201 7.79 -8.60 20.50
N ASN A 202 6.94 -8.05 21.37
CA ASN A 202 6.18 -8.76 22.38
C ASN A 202 4.77 -9.18 21.94
N ILE A 203 4.38 -8.93 20.69
CA ILE A 203 3.06 -9.30 20.15
C ILE A 203 3.29 -10.09 18.86
N PRO A 204 3.42 -11.42 18.92
CA PRO A 204 3.61 -12.24 17.73
C PRO A 204 2.35 -12.23 16.86
N VAL A 205 2.53 -11.93 15.58
CA VAL A 205 1.47 -11.94 14.56
C VAL A 205 1.43 -13.32 13.91
N ASP A 206 0.29 -14.01 14.03
CA ASP A 206 0.03 -15.32 13.43
C ASP A 206 -0.93 -15.26 12.23
N ASN A 207 -1.48 -14.08 11.96
CA ASN A 207 -2.49 -13.80 10.94
C ASN A 207 -3.79 -14.63 11.10
N LYS A 208 -4.07 -15.08 12.31
CA LYS A 208 -5.29 -15.80 12.70
C LYS A 208 -5.99 -15.11 13.87
N ILE A 209 -5.39 -15.16 15.06
CA ILE A 209 -5.90 -14.47 16.27
C ILE A 209 -5.33 -13.06 16.35
N VAL A 210 -4.01 -12.93 16.13
CA VAL A 210 -3.31 -11.64 16.04
C VAL A 210 -2.90 -11.44 14.59
N ALA A 211 -3.49 -10.47 13.93
CA ALA A 211 -3.33 -10.21 12.51
C ALA A 211 -2.67 -8.84 12.25
N ASP A 212 -1.90 -8.73 11.20
CA ASP A 212 -1.62 -7.47 10.52
C ASP A 212 -2.65 -7.23 9.39
N ASN A 213 -2.32 -6.36 8.43
CA ASN A 213 -3.20 -6.10 7.29
C ASN A 213 -3.52 -7.36 6.47
N GLU A 214 -2.59 -8.31 6.34
CA GLU A 214 -2.80 -9.52 5.53
C GLU A 214 -3.85 -10.43 6.15
N GLY A 215 -3.73 -10.75 7.44
CA GLY A 215 -4.68 -11.57 8.16
C GLY A 215 -6.04 -10.88 8.32
N ALA A 216 -6.05 -9.58 8.64
CA ALA A 216 -7.27 -8.83 8.85
C ALA A 216 -8.14 -8.70 7.59
N LEU A 217 -7.55 -8.75 6.39
CA LEU A 217 -8.25 -8.81 5.11
C LEU A 217 -8.85 -10.20 4.79
N SER A 218 -8.60 -11.20 5.63
CA SER A 218 -8.92 -12.60 5.33
C SER A 218 -9.59 -13.33 6.51
N PHE A 219 -10.13 -12.63 7.51
CA PHE A 219 -10.92 -13.26 8.56
C PHE A 219 -12.10 -14.02 7.94
N ASP A 220 -12.24 -15.29 8.29
CA ASP A 220 -13.24 -16.21 7.75
C ASP A 220 -14.64 -16.02 8.36
N SER A 221 -14.73 -15.24 9.40
CA SER A 221 -15.96 -14.94 10.14
C SER A 221 -15.87 -13.56 10.78
N VAL A 222 -17.02 -12.93 11.02
CA VAL A 222 -17.09 -11.66 11.75
C VAL A 222 -16.75 -11.92 13.21
N PRO A 223 -15.68 -11.32 13.78
CA PRO A 223 -15.40 -11.44 15.20
C PRO A 223 -16.50 -10.73 16.00
N LYS A 224 -16.90 -11.28 17.14
CA LYS A 224 -17.84 -10.58 18.03
C LYS A 224 -17.17 -9.36 18.66
N LYS A 225 -15.90 -9.53 19.10
CA LYS A 225 -15.06 -8.48 19.66
C LYS A 225 -13.76 -8.40 18.90
N LEU A 226 -13.45 -7.21 18.40
CA LEU A 226 -12.22 -6.92 17.68
C LEU A 226 -11.43 -5.83 18.40
N ALA A 227 -10.20 -6.12 18.76
CA ALA A 227 -9.24 -5.13 19.20
C ALA A 227 -8.37 -4.66 18.01
N VAL A 228 -8.04 -3.36 17.97
CA VAL A 228 -7.13 -2.79 16.98
C VAL A 228 -6.07 -1.98 17.72
N ILE A 229 -4.79 -2.21 17.45
CA ILE A 229 -3.69 -1.37 17.93
C ILE A 229 -3.24 -0.48 16.77
N GLY A 230 -3.41 0.83 16.95
CA GLY A 230 -3.12 1.89 15.98
C GLY A 230 -4.37 2.46 15.31
N ALA A 231 -4.64 3.75 15.55
CA ALA A 231 -5.74 4.51 14.94
C ALA A 231 -5.30 5.25 13.66
N GLY A 232 -4.35 4.69 12.92
CA GLY A 232 -3.97 5.18 11.59
C GLY A 232 -4.90 4.65 10.49
N VAL A 233 -4.59 4.99 9.24
CA VAL A 233 -5.40 4.65 8.05
C VAL A 233 -5.84 3.18 8.03
N ILE A 234 -4.89 2.24 8.19
CA ILE A 234 -5.17 0.80 8.10
C ILE A 234 -6.08 0.33 9.24
N GLY A 235 -5.82 0.78 10.47
CA GLY A 235 -6.62 0.39 11.64
C GLY A 235 -8.04 0.91 11.57
N LEU A 236 -8.23 2.15 11.12
CA LEU A 236 -9.56 2.75 10.96
C LEU A 236 -10.35 2.09 9.81
N GLU A 237 -9.72 1.85 8.66
CA GLU A 237 -10.39 1.21 7.52
C GLU A 237 -10.82 -0.23 7.87
N LEU A 238 -9.91 -1.07 8.36
CA LEU A 238 -10.23 -2.46 8.69
C LEU A 238 -11.14 -2.56 9.92
N GLY A 239 -10.97 -1.69 10.93
CA GLY A 239 -11.89 -1.58 12.04
C GLY A 239 -13.31 -1.23 11.58
N SER A 240 -13.45 -0.29 10.64
CA SER A 240 -14.74 0.08 10.05
C SER A 240 -15.40 -1.05 9.28
N VAL A 241 -14.63 -1.82 8.49
CA VAL A 241 -15.16 -3.00 7.77
C VAL A 241 -15.85 -3.95 8.75
N TRP A 242 -15.13 -4.39 9.78
CA TRP A 242 -15.64 -5.40 10.70
C TRP A 242 -16.73 -4.82 11.62
N ARG A 243 -16.66 -3.52 11.97
CA ARG A 243 -17.71 -2.84 12.75
C ARG A 243 -19.04 -2.82 11.99
N ARG A 244 -19.05 -2.45 10.72
CA ARG A 244 -20.26 -2.45 9.86
C ARG A 244 -20.86 -3.84 9.75
N LEU A 245 -20.04 -4.90 9.76
CA LEU A 245 -20.49 -6.29 9.71
C LEU A 245 -20.97 -6.83 11.07
N GLY A 246 -20.93 -6.03 12.14
CA GLY A 246 -21.49 -6.37 13.45
C GLY A 246 -20.48 -6.64 14.58
N ALA A 247 -19.17 -6.46 14.35
CA ALA A 247 -18.17 -6.57 15.41
C ALA A 247 -18.27 -5.40 16.41
N GLU A 248 -18.04 -5.67 17.70
CA GLU A 248 -17.71 -4.67 18.71
C GLU A 248 -16.22 -4.33 18.57
N VAL A 249 -15.89 -3.07 18.20
CA VAL A 249 -14.52 -2.69 17.84
C VAL A 249 -13.95 -1.68 18.84
N THR A 250 -12.84 -2.03 19.48
CA THR A 250 -12.05 -1.14 20.34
C THR A 250 -10.69 -0.86 19.69
N VAL A 251 -10.37 0.43 19.52
CA VAL A 251 -9.12 0.90 18.91
C VAL A 251 -8.24 1.55 19.97
N LEU A 252 -7.00 1.09 20.10
CA LEU A 252 -6.01 1.57 21.06
C LEU A 252 -4.90 2.33 20.31
N GLU A 253 -4.79 3.64 20.55
CA GLU A 253 -3.79 4.52 19.92
C GLU A 253 -2.79 5.02 20.97
N ALA A 254 -1.51 4.85 20.69
CA ALA A 254 -0.44 5.25 21.62
C ALA A 254 -0.22 6.77 21.66
N LEU A 255 -0.46 7.44 20.54
CA LEU A 255 -0.32 8.91 20.48
C LEU A 255 -1.47 9.59 21.23
N PRO A 256 -1.21 10.73 21.88
CA PRO A 256 -2.24 11.46 22.61
C PRO A 256 -3.24 12.16 21.69
N GLU A 257 -2.87 12.39 20.44
CA GLU A 257 -3.70 13.07 19.43
C GLU A 257 -4.21 12.05 18.40
N PHE A 258 -5.52 12.06 18.18
CA PHE A 258 -6.15 11.29 17.13
C PHE A 258 -5.86 11.90 15.77
N LEU A 259 -5.38 11.10 14.81
CA LEU A 259 -5.02 11.53 13.44
C LEU A 259 -4.12 12.77 13.43
N GLY A 260 -3.06 12.81 14.25
CA GLY A 260 -2.20 13.98 14.41
C GLY A 260 -1.53 14.51 13.13
N ALA A 261 -1.54 13.76 12.02
CA ALA A 261 -1.09 14.19 10.70
C ALA A 261 -2.13 15.04 9.95
N ALA A 262 -3.41 14.97 10.34
CA ALA A 262 -4.50 15.70 9.71
C ALA A 262 -4.73 17.07 10.43
N ASP A 263 -5.45 17.97 9.76
CA ASP A 263 -5.91 19.20 10.39
C ASP A 263 -6.80 18.88 11.61
N GLN A 264 -6.64 19.65 12.70
CA GLN A 264 -7.35 19.39 13.97
C GLN A 264 -8.88 19.47 13.82
N ALA A 265 -9.40 20.36 12.97
CA ALA A 265 -10.84 20.41 12.73
C ALA A 265 -11.32 19.12 12.05
N LEU A 266 -10.54 18.61 11.09
CA LEU A 266 -10.80 17.36 10.39
C LEU A 266 -10.74 16.16 11.35
N ALA A 267 -9.68 16.06 12.15
CA ALA A 267 -9.50 14.97 13.13
C ALA A 267 -10.62 14.94 14.18
N LYS A 268 -11.05 16.12 14.66
CA LYS A 268 -12.16 16.24 15.62
C LYS A 268 -13.50 15.76 15.04
N GLU A 269 -13.82 16.15 13.80
CA GLU A 269 -15.06 15.68 13.16
C GLU A 269 -14.99 14.19 12.87
N ALA A 270 -13.84 13.68 12.39
CA ALA A 270 -13.64 12.24 12.18
C ALA A 270 -13.85 11.44 13.47
N ALA A 271 -13.28 11.87 14.59
CA ALA A 271 -13.47 11.20 15.89
C ALA A 271 -14.95 11.15 16.30
N LYS A 272 -15.70 12.25 16.06
CA LYS A 272 -17.15 12.31 16.31
C LYS A 272 -17.91 11.31 15.45
N GLN A 273 -17.59 11.21 14.15
CA GLN A 273 -18.26 10.29 13.24
C GLN A 273 -17.95 8.83 13.59
N PHE A 274 -16.70 8.45 13.87
CA PHE A 274 -16.35 7.10 14.29
C PHE A 274 -17.02 6.70 15.61
N LYS A 275 -17.12 7.62 16.56
CA LYS A 275 -17.86 7.38 17.81
C LYS A 275 -19.35 7.13 17.55
N LYS A 276 -19.98 7.93 16.66
CA LYS A 276 -21.38 7.76 16.24
C LYS A 276 -21.61 6.36 15.61
N GLN A 277 -20.62 5.87 14.84
CA GLN A 277 -20.65 4.55 14.21
C GLN A 277 -20.31 3.39 15.19
N GLY A 278 -19.92 3.70 16.42
CA GLY A 278 -19.61 2.72 17.44
C GLY A 278 -18.20 2.14 17.40
N LEU A 279 -17.23 2.87 16.82
CA LEU A 279 -15.82 2.58 17.06
C LEU A 279 -15.40 3.22 18.38
N ASP A 280 -14.95 2.40 19.34
CA ASP A 280 -14.47 2.85 20.64
C ASP A 280 -12.97 3.12 20.57
N ILE A 281 -12.59 4.41 20.39
CA ILE A 281 -11.21 4.83 20.14
C ILE A 281 -10.62 5.45 21.41
N HIS A 282 -9.55 4.83 21.93
CA HIS A 282 -8.78 5.28 23.08
C HIS A 282 -7.41 5.79 22.64
N VAL A 283 -7.10 7.05 22.91
CA VAL A 283 -5.81 7.70 22.59
C VAL A 283 -4.93 7.84 23.84
N GLY A 284 -3.62 8.00 23.66
CA GLY A 284 -2.65 8.11 24.75
C GLY A 284 -2.47 6.81 25.54
N VAL A 285 -2.73 5.66 24.90
CA VAL A 285 -2.74 4.36 25.54
C VAL A 285 -1.36 3.70 25.46
N LYS A 286 -0.93 3.09 26.56
CA LYS A 286 0.28 2.26 26.58
C LYS A 286 -0.10 0.78 26.63
N VAL A 287 0.02 0.09 25.50
CA VAL A 287 -0.20 -1.36 25.41
C VAL A 287 0.92 -2.09 26.15
N GLY A 288 0.55 -3.00 27.04
CA GLY A 288 1.44 -3.82 27.86
C GLY A 288 1.53 -5.26 27.33
N GLU A 289 1.26 -6.22 28.22
CA GLU A 289 1.30 -7.62 27.90
C GLU A 289 0.08 -8.03 27.05
N VAL A 290 0.34 -8.85 26.03
CA VAL A 290 -0.70 -9.47 25.20
C VAL A 290 -0.56 -10.98 25.29
N THR A 291 -1.63 -11.66 25.67
CA THR A 291 -1.69 -13.12 25.75
C THR A 291 -2.74 -13.66 24.81
N THR A 292 -2.45 -14.78 24.17
CA THR A 292 -3.34 -15.41 23.18
C THR A 292 -3.70 -16.83 23.56
N THR A 293 -4.89 -17.24 23.14
CA THR A 293 -5.34 -18.63 23.10
C THR A 293 -5.69 -18.99 21.66
N ASP A 294 -6.14 -20.21 21.41
CA ASP A 294 -6.60 -20.61 20.07
C ASP A 294 -7.87 -19.86 19.60
N LYS A 295 -8.54 -19.12 20.47
CA LYS A 295 -9.85 -18.50 20.19
C LYS A 295 -9.94 -17.03 20.55
N SER A 296 -9.01 -16.50 21.35
CA SER A 296 -9.10 -15.15 21.90
C SER A 296 -7.74 -14.54 22.18
N VAL A 297 -7.74 -13.23 22.33
CA VAL A 297 -6.59 -12.44 22.74
C VAL A 297 -6.99 -11.57 23.94
N THR A 298 -6.10 -11.44 24.92
CA THR A 298 -6.22 -10.53 26.05
C THR A 298 -5.10 -9.51 26.00
N LEU A 299 -5.48 -8.23 26.05
CA LEU A 299 -4.56 -7.09 26.09
C LEU A 299 -4.64 -6.43 27.47
N ASN A 300 -3.51 -6.28 28.15
CA ASN A 300 -3.39 -5.40 29.30
C ASN A 300 -2.82 -4.06 28.82
N TYR A 301 -3.43 -2.95 29.19
CA TYR A 301 -2.95 -1.63 28.79
C TYR A 301 -3.17 -0.61 29.89
N THR A 302 -2.45 0.52 29.80
CA THR A 302 -2.65 1.66 30.67
C THR A 302 -3.32 2.76 29.85
N ASP A 303 -4.42 3.32 30.37
CA ASP A 303 -5.11 4.41 29.70
C ASP A 303 -4.35 5.76 29.88
N LYS A 304 -4.87 6.82 29.24
CA LYS A 304 -4.26 8.16 29.28
C LYS A 304 -4.15 8.75 30.69
N ASP A 305 -4.99 8.28 31.63
CA ASP A 305 -5.06 8.75 33.01
C ASP A 305 -4.18 7.90 33.96
N GLY A 306 -3.47 6.92 33.42
CA GLY A 306 -2.57 6.03 34.15
C GLY A 306 -3.23 4.80 34.79
N ASN A 307 -4.50 4.55 34.50
CA ASN A 307 -5.23 3.41 35.06
C ASN A 307 -4.96 2.13 34.25
N ALA A 308 -4.74 1.01 34.96
CA ALA A 308 -4.60 -0.28 34.33
C ALA A 308 -5.97 -0.79 33.83
N GLN A 309 -5.99 -1.21 32.58
CA GLN A 309 -7.17 -1.71 31.88
C GLN A 309 -6.89 -3.09 31.29
N LYS A 310 -7.96 -3.86 31.05
CA LYS A 310 -7.92 -5.17 30.41
C LYS A 310 -8.97 -5.22 29.30
N LEU A 311 -8.56 -5.65 28.10
CA LEU A 311 -9.44 -5.86 26.95
C LEU A 311 -9.34 -7.31 26.49
N GLU A 312 -10.48 -7.98 26.35
CA GLU A 312 -10.58 -9.33 25.78
C GLU A 312 -11.31 -9.26 24.44
N ALA A 313 -10.73 -9.88 23.42
CA ALA A 313 -11.28 -9.89 22.06
C ALA A 313 -11.08 -11.26 21.38
N ASP A 314 -11.89 -11.53 20.35
CA ASP A 314 -11.75 -12.75 19.52
C ASP A 314 -10.58 -12.63 18.54
N ARG A 315 -10.31 -11.40 18.09
CA ARG A 315 -9.23 -11.07 17.13
C ARG A 315 -8.57 -9.74 17.52
N LEU A 316 -7.30 -9.63 17.14
CA LEU A 316 -6.51 -8.41 17.28
C LEU A 316 -5.91 -8.02 15.93
N ILE A 317 -6.05 -6.76 15.53
CA ILE A 317 -5.34 -6.17 14.40
C ILE A 317 -4.18 -5.30 14.93
N VAL A 318 -2.96 -5.55 14.45
CA VAL A 318 -1.78 -4.73 14.74
C VAL A 318 -1.47 -3.86 13.52
N SER A 319 -1.74 -2.55 13.62
CA SER A 319 -1.63 -1.57 12.52
C SER A 319 -0.85 -0.32 12.94
N ILE A 320 0.33 -0.50 13.52
CA ILE A 320 1.19 0.53 14.10
C ILE A 320 2.18 1.16 13.12
N GLY A 321 1.87 1.13 11.84
CA GLY A 321 2.68 1.67 10.75
C GLY A 321 3.44 0.60 9.97
N ARG A 322 4.36 1.05 9.12
CA ARG A 322 5.11 0.22 8.19
C ARG A 322 6.61 0.51 8.29
N VAL A 323 7.43 -0.42 7.85
CA VAL A 323 8.89 -0.28 7.76
C VAL A 323 9.36 -0.62 6.35
N PRO A 324 10.39 0.08 5.82
CA PRO A 324 10.88 -0.15 4.47
C PRO A 324 11.51 -1.53 4.30
N ASN A 325 11.41 -2.10 3.11
CA ASN A 325 11.99 -3.40 2.74
C ASN A 325 13.38 -3.21 2.13
N THR A 326 14.38 -3.01 2.97
CA THR A 326 15.79 -2.85 2.55
C THR A 326 16.68 -4.04 2.98
N ASP A 327 16.10 -4.99 3.71
CA ASP A 327 16.83 -6.17 4.18
C ASP A 327 17.28 -7.08 3.02
N ASN A 328 18.50 -7.60 3.10
CA ASN A 328 19.07 -8.59 2.17
C ASN A 328 19.20 -8.12 0.71
N LEU A 329 19.12 -6.82 0.45
CA LEU A 329 19.32 -6.27 -0.90
C LEU A 329 20.80 -6.26 -1.34
N GLY A 330 21.75 -6.40 -0.40
CA GLY A 330 23.18 -6.32 -0.71
C GLY A 330 23.64 -4.91 -1.10
N LEU A 331 23.03 -3.88 -0.50
CA LEU A 331 23.30 -2.46 -0.80
C LEU A 331 24.78 -2.13 -0.69
N GLU A 332 25.47 -2.74 0.26
CA GLU A 332 26.90 -2.53 0.53
C GLU A 332 27.79 -2.94 -0.65
N ALA A 333 27.37 -3.92 -1.45
CA ALA A 333 28.11 -4.39 -2.62
C ALA A 333 28.25 -3.31 -3.70
N ILE A 334 27.37 -2.30 -3.68
CA ILE A 334 27.41 -1.16 -4.60
C ILE A 334 27.83 0.15 -3.92
N GLY A 335 28.15 0.12 -2.61
CA GLY A 335 28.52 1.29 -1.82
C GLY A 335 27.32 2.11 -1.33
N LEU A 336 26.14 1.51 -1.24
CA LEU A 336 24.93 2.10 -0.68
C LEU A 336 24.62 1.49 0.68
N LYS A 337 23.87 2.19 1.51
CA LYS A 337 23.35 1.71 2.80
C LYS A 337 22.00 2.33 3.12
N ALA A 338 21.18 1.61 3.86
CA ALA A 338 20.01 2.18 4.49
C ALA A 338 20.40 3.02 5.71
N ASN A 339 19.62 4.06 6.01
CA ASN A 339 19.80 4.86 7.21
C ASN A 339 19.28 4.12 8.47
N GLU A 340 19.41 4.73 9.66
CA GLU A 340 19.03 4.13 10.96
C GLU A 340 17.53 3.75 11.03
N ARG A 341 16.69 4.40 10.23
CA ARG A 341 15.26 4.10 10.13
C ARG A 341 14.93 3.08 9.04
N GLY A 342 15.95 2.56 8.34
CA GLY A 342 15.82 1.57 7.29
C GLY A 342 15.52 2.15 5.89
N PHE A 343 15.45 3.48 5.72
CA PHE A 343 15.21 4.12 4.42
C PHE A 343 16.50 4.26 3.61
N ILE A 344 16.35 4.32 2.31
CA ILE A 344 17.42 4.72 1.37
C ILE A 344 17.32 6.24 1.19
N ASP A 345 18.42 6.95 1.47
CA ASP A 345 18.47 8.39 1.28
C ASP A 345 18.60 8.73 -0.21
N VAL A 346 17.77 9.67 -0.67
CA VAL A 346 17.70 10.14 -2.04
C VAL A 346 17.54 11.66 -2.08
N ASP A 347 17.94 12.26 -3.21
CA ASP A 347 17.65 13.66 -3.52
C ASP A 347 16.19 13.86 -4.03
N ASP A 348 15.87 15.08 -4.50
CA ASP A 348 14.53 15.42 -5.01
C ASP A 348 14.20 14.76 -6.36
N HIS A 349 15.18 14.15 -7.01
CA HIS A 349 15.05 13.35 -8.22
C HIS A 349 15.05 11.85 -7.96
N CYS A 350 14.88 11.43 -6.70
CA CYS A 350 14.96 10.04 -6.28
C CYS A 350 16.31 9.36 -6.57
N ALA A 351 17.38 10.12 -6.85
CA ALA A 351 18.71 9.60 -7.08
C ALA A 351 19.41 9.31 -5.73
N THR A 352 20.05 8.13 -5.65
CA THR A 352 20.87 7.76 -4.48
C THR A 352 22.29 8.34 -4.61
N ALA A 353 23.12 8.15 -3.59
CA ALA A 353 24.54 8.51 -3.66
C ALA A 353 25.34 7.70 -4.71
N VAL A 354 24.76 6.65 -5.28
CA VAL A 354 25.38 5.80 -6.30
C VAL A 354 24.86 6.19 -7.68
N PRO A 355 25.71 6.60 -8.62
CA PRO A 355 25.29 6.98 -9.96
C PRO A 355 24.47 5.89 -10.65
N ASN A 356 23.39 6.28 -11.33
CA ASN A 356 22.45 5.42 -12.05
C ASN A 356 21.69 4.42 -11.15
N VAL A 357 21.66 4.66 -9.83
CA VAL A 357 20.83 3.92 -8.88
C VAL A 357 19.85 4.87 -8.23
N TYR A 358 18.58 4.59 -8.40
CA TYR A 358 17.44 5.35 -7.88
C TYR A 358 16.68 4.52 -6.86
N ALA A 359 15.94 5.16 -5.97
CA ALA A 359 15.02 4.49 -5.05
C ALA A 359 13.72 5.28 -4.96
N ILE A 360 12.57 4.57 -4.91
CA ILE A 360 11.23 5.17 -4.96
C ILE A 360 10.25 4.46 -4.01
N GLY A 361 9.16 5.14 -3.71
CA GLY A 361 8.05 4.61 -2.91
C GLY A 361 8.38 4.50 -1.43
N ASP A 362 7.94 3.41 -0.80
CA ASP A 362 8.01 3.25 0.65
C ASP A 362 9.43 3.05 1.19
N VAL A 363 10.42 2.82 0.34
CA VAL A 363 11.83 2.67 0.76
C VAL A 363 12.56 4.00 0.90
N VAL A 364 11.94 5.11 0.50
CA VAL A 364 12.49 6.46 0.60
C VAL A 364 11.64 7.37 1.49
N ARG A 365 12.06 8.60 1.68
CA ARG A 365 11.37 9.64 2.47
C ARG A 365 9.92 9.88 2.01
N GLY A 366 9.15 10.52 2.88
CA GLY A 366 7.77 10.94 2.61
C GLY A 366 6.73 9.90 3.03
N PRO A 367 5.46 10.12 2.69
CA PRO A 367 4.39 9.21 3.03
C PRO A 367 4.48 7.90 2.24
N MET A 368 4.13 6.79 2.89
CA MET A 368 4.06 5.48 2.25
C MET A 368 2.72 5.32 1.52
N LEU A 369 2.59 6.01 0.37
CA LEU A 369 1.39 6.07 -0.45
C LEU A 369 1.66 5.53 -1.87
N ALA A 370 0.71 4.76 -2.38
CA ALA A 370 0.85 4.13 -3.70
C ALA A 370 1.01 5.14 -4.84
N HIS A 371 0.18 6.19 -4.86
CA HIS A 371 0.21 7.24 -5.88
C HIS A 371 1.50 8.08 -5.84
N LYS A 372 2.05 8.37 -4.63
CA LYS A 372 3.39 8.97 -4.53
C LYS A 372 4.44 8.08 -5.21
N ALA A 373 4.40 6.78 -4.94
CA ALA A 373 5.35 5.83 -5.53
C ALA A 373 5.19 5.72 -7.05
N GLU A 374 3.96 5.80 -7.57
CA GLU A 374 3.65 5.80 -9.00
C GLU A 374 4.24 7.02 -9.69
N ASP A 375 4.05 8.22 -9.14
CA ASP A 375 4.60 9.47 -9.68
C ASP A 375 6.13 9.50 -9.60
N GLU A 376 6.73 9.04 -8.49
CA GLU A 376 8.19 8.86 -8.39
C GLU A 376 8.71 7.85 -9.44
N GLY A 377 7.92 6.81 -9.76
CA GLY A 377 8.24 5.84 -10.81
C GLY A 377 8.28 6.46 -12.20
N VAL A 378 7.30 7.30 -12.52
CA VAL A 378 7.27 8.07 -13.77
C VAL A 378 8.44 9.05 -13.82
N LEU A 379 8.63 9.84 -12.75
CA LEU A 379 9.72 10.80 -12.61
C LEU A 379 11.08 10.15 -12.93
N VAL A 380 11.41 9.05 -12.29
CA VAL A 380 12.72 8.39 -12.47
C VAL A 380 12.86 7.82 -13.88
N ALA A 381 11.82 7.21 -14.44
CA ALA A 381 11.86 6.69 -15.80
C ALA A 381 12.12 7.81 -16.84
N GLU A 382 11.53 8.99 -16.65
CA GLU A 382 11.71 10.15 -17.51
C GLU A 382 13.09 10.81 -17.32
N ILE A 383 13.63 10.86 -16.10
CA ILE A 383 15.01 11.30 -15.83
C ILE A 383 16.01 10.39 -16.53
N ILE A 384 15.85 9.07 -16.46
CA ILE A 384 16.70 8.10 -17.18
C ILE A 384 16.65 8.31 -18.69
N ASP A 385 15.56 8.81 -19.23
CA ASP A 385 15.40 9.16 -20.63
C ASP A 385 15.97 10.56 -20.99
N GLY A 386 16.42 11.34 -20.00
CA GLY A 386 17.02 12.66 -20.18
C GLY A 386 16.03 13.82 -20.13
N GLN A 387 14.77 13.56 -19.70
CA GLN A 387 13.76 14.59 -19.46
C GLN A 387 13.99 15.27 -18.10
N LYS A 388 13.23 16.33 -17.81
CA LYS A 388 13.32 17.12 -16.57
C LYS A 388 11.93 17.22 -15.91
N PRO A 389 11.36 16.10 -15.46
CA PRO A 389 10.11 16.11 -14.70
C PRO A 389 10.32 16.66 -13.28
N HIS A 390 9.22 17.01 -12.59
CA HIS A 390 9.23 17.37 -11.17
C HIS A 390 8.01 16.81 -10.47
N ILE A 391 8.07 16.73 -9.13
CA ILE A 391 6.95 16.42 -8.25
C ILE A 391 6.90 17.51 -7.17
N ASP A 392 5.75 18.15 -6.98
CA ASP A 392 5.50 18.95 -5.79
C ASP A 392 5.00 18.05 -4.66
N TYR A 393 5.88 17.69 -3.73
CA TYR A 393 5.53 16.83 -2.60
C TYR A 393 4.49 17.43 -1.65
N ASN A 394 4.21 18.74 -1.72
CA ASN A 394 3.10 19.36 -0.98
C ASN A 394 1.74 19.06 -1.64
N CYS A 395 1.73 18.67 -2.91
CA CYS A 395 0.52 18.36 -3.66
C CYS A 395 0.16 16.87 -3.66
N ILE A 396 0.82 16.04 -2.82
CA ILE A 396 0.48 14.63 -2.67
C ILE A 396 -0.71 14.50 -1.69
N PRO A 397 -1.89 14.02 -2.13
CA PRO A 397 -3.05 13.92 -1.28
C PRO A 397 -2.98 12.70 -0.36
N TRP A 398 -3.54 12.84 0.84
CA TRP A 398 -3.80 11.75 1.78
C TRP A 398 -5.27 11.39 1.74
N VAL A 399 -5.58 10.10 1.86
CA VAL A 399 -6.95 9.61 1.89
C VAL A 399 -7.10 8.47 2.90
N ILE A 400 -8.19 8.50 3.67
CA ILE A 400 -8.69 7.40 4.49
C ILE A 400 -10.08 7.05 3.98
N TYR A 401 -10.26 5.83 3.48
CA TYR A 401 -11.46 5.37 2.79
C TYR A 401 -12.53 4.81 3.74
N THR A 402 -12.75 5.48 4.85
CA THR A 402 -13.86 5.19 5.76
C THR A 402 -15.17 5.81 5.24
N GLU A 403 -16.26 5.75 5.98
CA GLU A 403 -17.47 6.51 5.70
C GLU A 403 -17.77 7.37 6.94
N PRO A 404 -17.77 8.70 6.82
CA PRO A 404 -17.29 9.44 5.65
C PRO A 404 -15.80 9.23 5.37
N GLU A 405 -15.40 9.42 4.10
CA GLU A 405 -13.99 9.46 3.72
C GLU A 405 -13.32 10.71 4.26
N ILE A 406 -12.03 10.64 4.50
CA ILE A 406 -11.20 11.74 4.99
C ILE A 406 -10.06 11.95 4.00
N ALA A 407 -9.94 13.16 3.43
CA ALA A 407 -8.87 13.48 2.49
C ALA A 407 -8.28 14.85 2.78
N TRP A 408 -6.98 15.00 2.52
CA TRP A 408 -6.33 16.30 2.61
C TRP A 408 -5.12 16.38 1.69
N VAL A 409 -4.78 17.60 1.28
CA VAL A 409 -3.58 17.94 0.53
C VAL A 409 -3.00 19.24 1.07
N GLY A 410 -1.69 19.40 0.99
CA GLY A 410 -0.98 20.56 1.50
C GLY A 410 -0.81 20.54 3.01
N LYS A 411 -0.63 21.73 3.59
CA LYS A 411 -0.32 21.92 5.00
C LYS A 411 -1.58 22.11 5.84
N THR A 412 -1.52 21.66 7.07
CA THR A 412 -2.56 21.94 8.08
C THR A 412 -2.43 23.37 8.63
N GLU A 413 -3.50 23.89 9.19
CA GLU A 413 -3.50 25.21 9.84
C GLU A 413 -2.48 25.25 10.97
N GLN A 414 -2.32 24.15 11.73
CA GLN A 414 -1.37 24.06 12.83
C GLN A 414 0.08 24.14 12.36
N GLN A 415 0.41 23.46 11.25
CA GLN A 415 1.76 23.50 10.65
C GLN A 415 2.09 24.91 10.17
N LEU A 416 1.16 25.56 9.46
CA LEU A 416 1.36 26.93 8.96
C LEU A 416 1.51 27.94 10.09
N LYS A 417 0.72 27.83 11.17
CA LYS A 417 0.88 28.66 12.38
C LYS A 417 2.23 28.43 13.07
N ALA A 418 2.68 27.17 13.16
CA ALA A 418 3.99 26.86 13.74
C ALA A 418 5.15 27.41 12.90
N GLU A 419 4.97 27.51 11.57
CA GLU A 419 5.91 28.16 10.65
C GLU A 419 5.82 29.71 10.69
N GLY A 420 4.90 30.27 11.45
CA GLY A 420 4.69 31.72 11.53
C GLY A 420 4.01 32.32 10.30
N ARG A 421 3.37 31.50 9.47
CA ARG A 421 2.68 31.98 8.26
C ARG A 421 1.27 32.48 8.61
N GLU A 422 0.97 33.70 8.19
CA GLU A 422 -0.36 34.27 8.33
C GLU A 422 -1.31 33.65 7.29
N VAL A 423 -2.43 33.10 7.74
CA VAL A 423 -3.39 32.42 6.89
C VAL A 423 -4.83 32.91 7.11
N LYS A 424 -5.64 32.77 6.05
CA LYS A 424 -7.09 32.83 6.09
C LYS A 424 -7.65 31.42 5.95
N THR A 425 -8.79 31.14 6.56
CA THR A 425 -9.45 29.84 6.44
C THR A 425 -10.92 30.02 6.10
N GLY A 426 -11.41 29.13 5.21
CA GLY A 426 -12.83 29.01 4.90
C GLY A 426 -13.29 27.58 5.13
N GLN A 427 -14.50 27.41 5.65
CA GLN A 427 -15.10 26.10 5.86
C GLN A 427 -16.55 26.13 5.43
N PHE A 428 -17.01 25.05 4.76
CA PHE A 428 -18.41 24.91 4.38
C PHE A 428 -18.89 23.46 4.62
N PRO A 429 -20.04 23.26 5.29
CA PRO A 429 -20.55 21.96 5.65
C PRO A 429 -21.37 21.31 4.52
N PHE A 430 -21.27 19.99 4.35
CA PHE A 430 -22.11 19.24 3.40
C PHE A 430 -23.60 19.26 3.77
N MET A 431 -23.94 19.50 5.02
CA MET A 431 -25.34 19.66 5.47
C MET A 431 -26.07 20.81 4.74
N ALA A 432 -25.36 21.79 4.23
CA ALA A 432 -25.92 22.88 3.42
C ALA A 432 -25.93 22.59 1.91
N ASN A 433 -25.58 21.36 1.48
CA ASN A 433 -25.49 20.98 0.08
C ASN A 433 -26.63 20.05 -0.33
N GLY A 434 -27.43 20.48 -1.33
CA GLY A 434 -28.62 19.74 -1.78
C GLY A 434 -28.34 18.34 -2.33
N ARG A 435 -27.18 18.13 -2.98
CA ARG A 435 -26.80 16.78 -3.47
C ARG A 435 -26.47 15.85 -2.31
N ALA A 436 -25.72 16.33 -1.31
CA ALA A 436 -25.37 15.56 -0.12
C ALA A 436 -26.61 15.12 0.67
N LEU A 437 -27.58 16.04 0.84
CA LEU A 437 -28.88 15.73 1.44
C LEU A 437 -29.64 14.69 0.61
N GLY A 438 -29.68 14.85 -0.71
CA GLY A 438 -30.41 13.95 -1.61
C GLY A 438 -29.89 12.51 -1.64
N ILE A 439 -28.61 12.28 -1.31
CA ILE A 439 -28.02 10.94 -1.20
C ILE A 439 -27.88 10.44 0.25
N ASN A 440 -28.46 11.17 1.21
CA ASN A 440 -28.42 10.89 2.64
C ASN A 440 -26.97 10.78 3.20
N LYS A 441 -26.03 11.58 2.68
CA LYS A 441 -24.61 11.60 3.06
C LYS A 441 -24.12 13.04 3.26
N ALA A 442 -24.73 13.75 4.21
CA ALA A 442 -24.49 15.17 4.47
C ALA A 442 -23.54 15.43 5.65
N ASP A 443 -22.93 14.39 6.21
CA ASP A 443 -21.92 14.53 7.27
C ASP A 443 -20.63 15.15 6.71
N GLY A 444 -19.97 16.02 7.53
CA GLY A 444 -18.67 16.57 7.25
C GLY A 444 -18.65 17.93 6.58
N PHE A 445 -17.48 18.32 6.07
CA PHE A 445 -17.20 19.65 5.53
C PHE A 445 -15.98 19.65 4.60
N VAL A 446 -15.81 20.75 3.87
CA VAL A 446 -14.56 21.18 3.24
C VAL A 446 -13.97 22.34 4.02
N LYS A 447 -12.67 22.30 4.36
CA LYS A 447 -11.89 23.40 4.91
C LYS A 447 -10.77 23.75 3.95
N MET A 448 -10.65 25.02 3.57
CA MET A 448 -9.57 25.58 2.77
C MET A 448 -8.72 26.52 3.59
N ILE A 449 -7.42 26.53 3.33
CA ILE A 449 -6.43 27.38 3.99
C ILE A 449 -5.67 28.11 2.91
N ALA A 450 -5.72 29.43 2.92
CA ALA A 450 -5.02 30.30 1.98
C ALA A 450 -4.06 31.24 2.69
N ASP A 451 -3.00 31.64 2.00
CA ASP A 451 -2.08 32.69 2.46
C ASP A 451 -2.82 34.02 2.64
N ALA A 452 -2.61 34.69 3.76
CA ALA A 452 -3.35 35.91 4.08
C ALA A 452 -3.05 37.10 3.12
N LYS A 453 -1.87 37.11 2.47
CA LYS A 453 -1.41 38.21 1.61
C LYS A 453 -1.60 37.91 0.12
N THR A 454 -1.29 36.69 -0.31
CA THR A 454 -1.29 36.31 -1.72
C THR A 454 -2.54 35.58 -2.16
N ASP A 455 -3.33 35.08 -1.21
CA ASP A 455 -4.49 34.19 -1.39
C ASP A 455 -4.15 32.81 -1.99
N GLU A 456 -2.85 32.48 -2.13
CA GLU A 456 -2.40 31.17 -2.59
C GLU A 456 -2.98 30.06 -1.71
N LEU A 457 -3.54 29.04 -2.33
CA LEU A 457 -4.09 27.87 -1.63
C LEU A 457 -2.95 27.03 -1.04
N LEU A 458 -2.94 26.87 0.28
CA LEU A 458 -1.87 26.20 1.03
C LEU A 458 -2.26 24.82 1.57
N GLY A 459 -3.56 24.57 1.68
CA GLY A 459 -4.06 23.29 2.12
C GLY A 459 -5.58 23.18 1.99
N VAL A 460 -6.05 21.98 1.68
CA VAL A 460 -7.47 21.63 1.62
C VAL A 460 -7.71 20.34 2.39
N HIS A 461 -8.76 20.33 3.21
CA HIS A 461 -9.09 19.24 4.11
C HIS A 461 -10.57 18.93 3.97
N ILE A 462 -10.89 17.67 3.66
CA ILE A 462 -12.25 17.22 3.32
C ILE A 462 -12.62 16.03 4.19
N ILE A 463 -13.80 16.07 4.77
CA ILE A 463 -14.47 14.89 5.32
C ILE A 463 -15.85 14.81 4.71
N SER A 464 -16.12 13.77 3.91
CA SER A 464 -17.39 13.55 3.20
C SER A 464 -17.45 12.16 2.60
N ALA A 465 -18.60 11.78 2.06
CA ALA A 465 -18.79 10.50 1.38
C ALA A 465 -17.88 10.26 0.15
N ASN A 466 -17.40 11.32 -0.50
CA ASN A 466 -16.59 11.27 -1.73
C ASN A 466 -15.35 12.16 -1.63
N ALA A 467 -14.72 12.23 -0.44
CA ALA A 467 -13.55 13.09 -0.23
C ALA A 467 -12.37 12.67 -1.12
N SER A 468 -12.23 11.37 -1.41
CA SER A 468 -11.18 10.83 -2.27
C SER A 468 -11.23 11.33 -3.72
N ASP A 469 -12.43 11.57 -4.25
CA ASP A 469 -12.63 12.13 -5.58
C ASP A 469 -12.53 13.66 -5.57
N LEU A 470 -13.14 14.31 -4.56
CA LEU A 470 -13.16 15.76 -4.45
C LEU A 470 -11.77 16.38 -4.23
N ILE A 471 -10.88 15.68 -3.52
CA ILE A 471 -9.52 16.20 -3.24
C ILE A 471 -8.71 16.42 -4.52
N ALA A 472 -9.01 15.73 -5.62
CA ALA A 472 -8.31 15.89 -6.89
C ALA A 472 -8.42 17.30 -7.46
N GLU A 473 -9.57 17.98 -7.28
CA GLU A 473 -9.74 19.39 -7.65
C GLU A 473 -8.76 20.29 -6.88
N ALA A 474 -8.61 20.05 -5.57
CA ALA A 474 -7.67 20.79 -4.74
C ALA A 474 -6.21 20.53 -5.15
N VAL A 475 -5.85 19.27 -5.49
CA VAL A 475 -4.50 18.92 -5.98
C VAL A 475 -4.18 19.69 -7.24
N VAL A 476 -5.09 19.70 -8.23
CA VAL A 476 -4.92 20.46 -9.48
C VAL A 476 -4.75 21.95 -9.19
N ALA A 477 -5.61 22.54 -8.36
CA ALA A 477 -5.53 23.94 -8.02
C ALA A 477 -4.19 24.31 -7.35
N MET A 478 -3.73 23.50 -6.40
CA MET A 478 -2.47 23.73 -5.69
C MET A 478 -1.25 23.53 -6.61
N GLU A 479 -1.27 22.55 -7.49
CA GLU A 479 -0.18 22.32 -8.47
C GLU A 479 0.00 23.53 -9.39
N PHE A 480 -1.10 24.17 -9.80
CA PHE A 480 -1.08 25.40 -10.59
C PHE A 480 -0.95 26.68 -9.79
N LYS A 481 -0.72 26.58 -8.45
CA LYS A 481 -0.56 27.73 -7.55
C LYS A 481 -1.77 28.68 -7.56
N ALA A 482 -2.98 28.11 -7.66
CA ALA A 482 -4.22 28.88 -7.68
C ALA A 482 -4.46 29.58 -6.35
N ALA A 483 -5.15 30.72 -6.42
CA ALA A 483 -5.73 31.41 -5.27
C ALA A 483 -7.06 30.76 -4.84
N SER A 484 -7.50 30.97 -3.60
CA SER A 484 -8.83 30.55 -3.17
C SER A 484 -9.93 31.25 -3.99
N GLU A 485 -9.70 32.50 -4.39
CA GLU A 485 -10.58 33.27 -5.28
C GLU A 485 -10.79 32.58 -6.63
N ASP A 486 -9.77 31.93 -7.21
CA ASP A 486 -9.90 31.22 -8.49
C ASP A 486 -10.93 30.10 -8.39
N ILE A 487 -10.87 29.26 -7.34
CA ILE A 487 -11.84 28.19 -7.10
C ILE A 487 -13.24 28.79 -6.86
N GLY A 488 -13.36 29.88 -6.09
CA GLY A 488 -14.62 30.56 -5.82
C GLY A 488 -15.31 31.07 -7.09
N ARG A 489 -14.57 31.36 -8.17
CA ARG A 489 -15.08 31.88 -9.45
C ARG A 489 -15.34 30.80 -10.50
N ILE A 490 -14.80 29.60 -10.35
CA ILE A 490 -15.03 28.49 -11.28
C ILE A 490 -16.49 28.02 -11.18
N CYS A 491 -17.12 27.76 -12.32
CA CYS A 491 -18.47 27.23 -12.39
C CYS A 491 -18.45 25.74 -12.00
N HIS A 492 -19.18 25.40 -10.95
CA HIS A 492 -19.40 24.02 -10.53
C HIS A 492 -20.78 23.54 -11.00
N PRO A 493 -20.92 22.24 -11.35
CA PRO A 493 -22.20 21.69 -11.77
C PRO A 493 -23.20 21.68 -10.61
N HIS A 494 -24.48 21.94 -10.90
CA HIS A 494 -25.57 21.93 -9.90
C HIS A 494 -26.60 20.85 -10.23
N PRO A 495 -27.05 20.01 -9.26
CA PRO A 495 -26.51 19.87 -7.91
C PRO A 495 -25.33 18.89 -7.87
N SER A 496 -24.26 19.23 -7.17
CA SER A 496 -23.08 18.37 -7.00
C SER A 496 -22.46 18.53 -5.62
N LEU A 497 -21.61 17.55 -5.24
CA LEU A 497 -20.81 17.65 -4.02
C LEU A 497 -19.66 18.66 -4.18
N SER A 498 -19.16 18.88 -5.39
CA SER A 498 -18.08 19.84 -5.67
C SER A 498 -18.47 21.30 -5.44
N GLU A 499 -19.78 21.63 -5.41
CA GLU A 499 -20.22 22.98 -5.01
C GLU A 499 -19.73 23.36 -3.61
N VAL A 500 -19.49 22.37 -2.72
CA VAL A 500 -18.93 22.61 -1.38
C VAL A 500 -17.49 23.10 -1.44
N MET A 501 -16.73 22.70 -2.49
CA MET A 501 -15.38 23.26 -2.72
C MET A 501 -15.44 24.75 -3.01
N ARG A 502 -16.34 25.17 -3.92
CA ARG A 502 -16.57 26.57 -4.24
C ARG A 502 -16.99 27.38 -3.03
N GLU A 503 -17.96 26.89 -2.26
CA GLU A 503 -18.47 27.57 -1.07
C GLU A 503 -17.39 27.72 0.02
N ALA A 504 -16.55 26.67 0.22
CA ALA A 504 -15.43 26.73 1.14
C ALA A 504 -14.36 27.75 0.69
N ALA A 505 -14.10 27.84 -0.62
CA ALA A 505 -13.22 28.86 -1.20
C ALA A 505 -13.76 30.28 -0.96
N LEU A 506 -15.04 30.52 -1.22
CA LEU A 506 -15.70 31.80 -0.94
C LEU A 506 -15.70 32.12 0.57
N ALA A 507 -15.82 31.11 1.43
CA ALA A 507 -15.79 31.27 2.88
C ALA A 507 -14.43 31.77 3.40
N VAL A 508 -13.33 31.57 2.67
CA VAL A 508 -11.99 32.13 3.01
C VAL A 508 -12.07 33.64 3.21
N ASP A 509 -12.83 34.32 2.36
CA ASP A 509 -13.09 35.77 2.47
C ASP A 509 -14.47 36.11 3.05
N LYS A 510 -15.12 35.17 3.74
CA LYS A 510 -16.45 35.33 4.36
C LYS A 510 -17.55 35.62 3.35
N ARG A 511 -17.47 35.07 2.15
CA ARG A 511 -18.40 35.32 1.03
C ARG A 511 -19.20 34.07 0.64
N ALA A 512 -19.25 33.01 1.49
CA ALA A 512 -20.12 31.88 1.22
C ALA A 512 -21.56 32.33 0.96
N LEU A 513 -22.21 31.72 -0.04
CA LEU A 513 -23.52 32.17 -0.53
C LEU A 513 -24.68 31.38 0.07
N ASN A 514 -24.41 30.15 0.46
CA ASN A 514 -25.46 29.21 0.90
C ASN A 514 -25.35 28.85 2.40
N MET A 515 -24.75 29.71 3.20
CA MET A 515 -24.61 29.54 4.65
C MET A 515 -24.92 30.84 5.39
#